data_40e09b04e9f973ce93c42c7342ccef72
#
_entry.id   40e09b04e9f973ce93c42c7342ccef72
#
_cell.length_a   1.000
_cell.length_b   1.000
_cell.length_c   1.000
_cell.angle_alpha   90.00
_cell.angle_beta   90.00
_cell.angle_gamma   90.00
#
_symmetry.space_group_name_H-M   'P 1'
#
loop_
_entity.id
_entity.type
_entity.pdbx_description
1 polymer ?
#
loop_
_entity_poly.entity_id
_entity_poly.type
_entity_poly.pdbx_seq_one_letter_code
_entity_poly.pdbx_strand_id
1 'polypeptide(L)'
;MFKLLFDFAPIILFFIVYTKGIPNTDIYGLYDAIYVMITATFVQIMYSRASTGKFVTSQVLTFALLVVFGGISIALRDPAFVMWKVSVLYVIFAAVLIGSNYVGSKTLLERMMGKELQLPRSTWVNLTWFWSLGFVIIAVINAFFVNTALSARIQFLNGGAMIDPKIDLKNFDCTQTPLENLCLSAQSSEEAWVNFKLFGTLGLTLVLIVITVLMLSKHIKEKQADT
;
A
#
# COMPACT_ATOMS: atom_id res chain seq x y z
N MET A 1 -24.50 -0.17 -12.85
CA MET A 1 -23.49 -1.23 -13.01
C MET A 1 -22.37 -0.84 -13.98
N PHE A 2 -22.65 -0.35 -15.19
CA PHE A 2 -21.62 -0.01 -16.18
C PHE A 2 -20.60 1.04 -15.68
N LYS A 3 -21.03 2.07 -14.97
CA LYS A 3 -20.17 3.11 -14.40
C LYS A 3 -19.19 2.53 -13.36
N LEU A 4 -19.66 1.62 -12.52
CA LEU A 4 -18.82 0.95 -11.52
C LEU A 4 -17.73 0.09 -12.18
N LEU A 5 -18.09 -0.71 -13.19
CA LEU A 5 -17.14 -1.50 -13.98
C LEU A 5 -16.10 -0.61 -14.68
N PHE A 6 -16.54 0.53 -15.21
CA PHE A 6 -15.65 1.49 -15.85
C PHE A 6 -14.68 2.12 -14.83
N ASP A 7 -15.16 2.47 -13.63
CA ASP A 7 -14.33 3.06 -12.58
C ASP A 7 -13.28 2.06 -12.05
N PHE A 8 -13.59 0.76 -12.04
CA PHE A 8 -12.66 -0.29 -11.62
C PHE A 8 -11.80 -0.88 -12.76
N ALA A 9 -12.05 -0.52 -14.01
CA ALA A 9 -11.35 -1.07 -15.16
C ALA A 9 -9.80 -0.99 -15.07
N PRO A 10 -9.18 0.11 -14.64
CA PRO A 10 -7.71 0.18 -14.50
C PRO A 10 -7.17 -0.85 -13.51
N ILE A 11 -7.87 -1.07 -12.39
CA ILE A 11 -7.48 -2.03 -11.36
C ILE A 11 -7.63 -3.47 -11.87
N ILE A 12 -8.72 -3.76 -12.57
CA ILE A 12 -8.96 -5.08 -13.18
C ILE A 12 -7.85 -5.40 -14.20
N LEU A 13 -7.54 -4.45 -15.07
CA LEU A 13 -6.47 -4.58 -16.06
C LEU A 13 -5.11 -4.79 -15.41
N PHE A 14 -4.81 -4.04 -14.33
CA PHE A 14 -3.61 -4.24 -13.54
C PHE A 14 -3.50 -5.70 -13.06
N PHE A 15 -4.53 -6.25 -12.44
CA PHE A 15 -4.50 -7.63 -11.94
C PHE A 15 -4.39 -8.67 -13.05
N ILE A 16 -5.04 -8.45 -14.20
CA ILE A 16 -4.95 -9.36 -15.34
C ILE A 16 -3.49 -9.42 -15.84
N VAL A 17 -2.84 -8.27 -16.00
CA VAL A 17 -1.45 -8.21 -16.48
C VAL A 17 -0.50 -8.74 -15.42
N TYR A 18 -0.70 -8.39 -14.15
CA TYR A 18 0.12 -8.86 -13.03
C TYR A 18 0.09 -10.38 -12.85
N THR A 19 -1.09 -11.01 -13.01
CA THR A 19 -1.25 -12.46 -12.79
C THR A 19 -0.89 -13.30 -14.00
N LYS A 20 -1.15 -12.82 -15.22
CA LYS A 20 -0.85 -13.57 -16.45
C LYS A 20 0.58 -13.42 -16.91
N GLY A 21 1.27 -12.32 -16.50
CA GLY A 21 2.57 -11.93 -17.01
C GLY A 21 2.54 -11.69 -18.53
N ILE A 22 3.39 -10.81 -19.04
CA ILE A 22 3.65 -10.76 -20.47
C ILE A 22 4.91 -11.63 -20.69
N PRO A 23 4.86 -12.70 -21.50
CA PRO A 23 6.04 -13.52 -21.76
C PRO A 23 7.19 -12.63 -22.27
N ASN A 24 8.37 -12.75 -21.66
CA ASN A 24 9.61 -12.05 -22.01
C ASN A 24 9.76 -10.59 -21.54
N THR A 25 8.98 -10.10 -20.60
CA THR A 25 9.23 -8.79 -19.99
C THR A 25 9.65 -8.91 -18.52
N ASP A 26 10.56 -7.99 -18.13
CA ASP A 26 11.29 -7.96 -16.86
C ASP A 26 10.52 -8.33 -15.59
N ILE A 27 11.17 -9.11 -14.84
CA ILE A 27 11.31 -9.35 -13.37
C ILE A 27 10.03 -9.48 -12.52
N TYR A 28 8.94 -8.83 -12.78
CA TYR A 28 7.69 -8.91 -12.00
C TYR A 28 6.50 -8.50 -12.85
N GLY A 29 6.00 -8.89 -13.79
CA GLY A 29 4.74 -8.41 -14.40
C GLY A 29 4.13 -7.13 -13.71
N LEU A 30 4.76 -6.69 -12.62
CA LEU A 30 4.43 -5.53 -11.80
C LEU A 30 4.66 -4.22 -12.54
N TYR A 31 5.79 -4.07 -13.23
CA TYR A 31 6.07 -2.82 -13.95
C TYR A 31 5.16 -2.68 -15.15
N ASP A 32 4.93 -3.78 -15.89
CA ASP A 32 3.98 -3.81 -16.99
C ASP A 32 2.56 -3.56 -16.52
N ALA A 33 2.17 -4.15 -15.38
CA ALA A 33 0.87 -3.89 -14.76
C ALA A 33 0.72 -2.42 -14.34
N ILE A 34 1.78 -1.77 -13.82
CA ILE A 34 1.78 -0.33 -13.49
C ILE A 34 1.64 0.51 -14.78
N TYR A 35 2.36 0.19 -15.85
CA TYR A 35 2.22 0.88 -17.14
C TYR A 35 0.78 0.78 -17.67
N VAL A 36 0.21 -0.40 -17.65
CA VAL A 36 -1.17 -0.63 -18.09
C VAL A 36 -2.16 0.14 -17.21
N MET A 37 -1.96 0.15 -15.90
CA MET A 37 -2.83 0.89 -14.97
C MET A 37 -2.75 2.41 -15.19
N ILE A 38 -1.54 2.97 -15.37
CA ILE A 38 -1.35 4.40 -15.69
C ILE A 38 -2.05 4.75 -17.00
N THR A 39 -1.81 3.95 -18.05
CA THR A 39 -2.38 4.18 -19.37
C THR A 39 -3.91 4.07 -19.34
N ALA A 40 -4.44 3.04 -18.71
CA ALA A 40 -5.89 2.84 -18.57
C ALA A 40 -6.55 3.99 -17.79
N THR A 41 -5.93 4.44 -16.69
CA THR A 41 -6.44 5.59 -15.91
C THR A 41 -6.41 6.88 -16.73
N PHE A 42 -5.37 7.10 -17.52
CA PHE A 42 -5.29 8.24 -18.42
C PHE A 42 -6.41 8.23 -19.46
N VAL A 43 -6.63 7.09 -20.12
CA VAL A 43 -7.73 6.91 -21.08
C VAL A 43 -9.09 7.15 -20.41
N GLN A 44 -9.27 6.64 -19.20
CA GLN A 44 -10.49 6.84 -18.41
C GLN A 44 -10.76 8.33 -18.13
N ILE A 45 -9.73 9.11 -17.76
CA ILE A 45 -9.84 10.55 -17.54
C ILE A 45 -10.19 11.29 -18.82
N MET A 46 -9.54 10.93 -19.93
CA MET A 46 -9.83 11.55 -21.24
C MET A 46 -11.26 11.26 -21.69
N TYR A 47 -11.72 10.02 -21.53
CA TYR A 47 -13.11 9.65 -21.81
C TYR A 47 -14.11 10.41 -20.93
N SER A 48 -13.83 10.45 -19.61
CA SER A 48 -14.66 11.21 -18.65
C SER A 48 -14.74 12.68 -19.02
N ARG A 49 -13.62 13.29 -19.41
CA ARG A 49 -13.55 14.68 -19.89
C ARG A 49 -14.36 14.91 -21.17
N ALA A 50 -14.23 14.00 -22.14
CA ALA A 50 -14.98 14.08 -23.40
C ALA A 50 -16.48 13.92 -23.19
N SER A 51 -16.89 13.08 -22.25
CA SER A 51 -18.30 12.77 -21.96
C SER A 51 -18.99 13.81 -21.08
N THR A 52 -18.29 14.37 -20.07
CA THR A 52 -18.88 15.27 -19.06
C THR A 52 -18.46 16.74 -19.21
N GLY A 53 -17.50 17.03 -20.08
CA GLY A 53 -16.93 18.37 -20.27
C GLY A 53 -16.05 18.86 -19.12
N LYS A 54 -15.90 18.10 -18.01
CA LYS A 54 -15.17 18.50 -16.81
C LYS A 54 -14.20 17.39 -16.36
N PHE A 55 -13.10 17.78 -15.73
CA PHE A 55 -12.24 16.85 -15.05
C PHE A 55 -12.82 16.49 -13.67
N VAL A 56 -12.89 15.20 -13.38
CA VAL A 56 -13.28 14.71 -12.05
C VAL A 56 -12.05 14.79 -11.15
N THR A 57 -12.06 15.67 -10.15
CA THR A 57 -10.90 15.97 -9.28
C THR A 57 -10.32 14.72 -8.62
N SER A 58 -11.16 13.78 -8.17
CA SER A 58 -10.70 12.53 -7.57
C SER A 58 -9.92 11.66 -8.57
N GLN A 59 -10.38 11.55 -9.82
CA GLN A 59 -9.68 10.78 -10.87
C GLN A 59 -8.33 11.41 -11.22
N VAL A 60 -8.27 12.75 -11.33
CA VAL A 60 -7.01 13.48 -11.60
C VAL A 60 -6.03 13.31 -10.46
N LEU A 61 -6.49 13.40 -9.20
CA LEU A 61 -5.64 13.18 -8.02
C LEU A 61 -5.10 11.76 -7.98
N THR A 62 -5.96 10.76 -8.21
CA THR A 62 -5.55 9.35 -8.27
C THR A 62 -4.52 9.12 -9.37
N PHE A 63 -4.72 9.70 -10.55
CA PHE A 63 -3.77 9.61 -11.66
C PHE A 63 -2.42 10.26 -11.32
N ALA A 64 -2.44 11.46 -10.72
CA ALA A 64 -1.22 12.13 -10.29
C ALA A 64 -0.41 11.27 -9.28
N LEU A 65 -1.09 10.69 -8.29
CA LEU A 65 -0.48 9.77 -7.34
C LEU A 65 0.08 8.51 -8.03
N LEU A 66 -0.68 7.94 -8.98
CA LEU A 66 -0.23 6.80 -9.78
C LEU A 66 1.02 7.12 -10.60
N VAL A 67 1.05 8.26 -11.28
CA VAL A 67 2.21 8.68 -12.10
C VAL A 67 3.43 8.93 -11.21
N VAL A 68 3.26 9.62 -10.08
CA VAL A 68 4.36 9.88 -9.16
C VAL A 68 4.89 8.58 -8.55
N PHE A 69 4.04 7.81 -7.87
CA PHE A 69 4.49 6.61 -7.16
C PHE A 69 4.81 5.44 -8.10
N GLY A 70 4.04 5.27 -9.17
CA GLY A 70 4.29 4.27 -10.19
C GLY A 70 5.51 4.62 -11.03
N GLY A 71 5.63 5.88 -11.47
CA GLY A 71 6.77 6.36 -12.24
C GLY A 71 8.09 6.24 -11.47
N ILE A 72 8.12 6.62 -10.19
CA ILE A 72 9.30 6.42 -9.34
C ILE A 72 9.63 4.93 -9.20
N SER A 73 8.61 4.06 -9.01
CA SER A 73 8.82 2.61 -8.91
C SER A 73 9.44 2.03 -10.18
N ILE A 74 8.99 2.50 -11.35
CA ILE A 74 9.52 2.07 -12.67
C ILE A 74 10.93 2.63 -12.89
N ALA A 75 11.18 3.89 -12.54
CA ALA A 75 12.46 4.55 -12.78
C ALA A 75 13.59 3.97 -11.93
N LEU A 76 13.30 3.66 -10.67
CA LEU A 76 14.30 3.11 -9.77
C LEU A 76 14.56 1.62 -10.01
N ARG A 77 13.54 0.86 -10.42
CA ARG A 77 13.61 -0.61 -10.63
C ARG A 77 14.38 -1.34 -9.52
N ASP A 78 14.26 -0.85 -8.28
CA ASP A 78 14.98 -1.35 -7.13
C ASP A 78 13.99 -2.07 -6.19
N PRO A 79 14.18 -3.39 -5.94
CA PRO A 79 13.36 -4.13 -4.98
C PRO A 79 13.32 -3.50 -3.59
N ALA A 80 14.44 -2.96 -3.11
CA ALA A 80 14.51 -2.30 -1.81
C ALA A 80 13.58 -1.09 -1.73
N PHE A 81 13.51 -0.28 -2.78
CA PHE A 81 12.60 0.86 -2.83
C PHE A 81 11.13 0.43 -2.73
N VAL A 82 10.76 -0.63 -3.49
CA VAL A 82 9.38 -1.15 -3.46
C VAL A 82 9.01 -1.66 -2.08
N MET A 83 9.95 -2.31 -1.39
CA MET A 83 9.75 -2.84 -0.04
C MET A 83 9.62 -1.73 1.00
N TRP A 84 10.51 -0.73 0.99
CA TRP A 84 10.51 0.39 1.94
C TRP A 84 9.35 1.37 1.76
N LYS A 85 8.82 1.49 0.54
CA LYS A 85 7.70 2.38 0.22
C LYS A 85 6.51 2.20 1.17
N VAL A 86 6.22 0.97 1.55
CA VAL A 86 5.09 0.65 2.46
C VAL A 86 5.31 1.28 3.84
N SER A 87 6.49 1.08 4.45
CA SER A 87 6.83 1.70 5.74
C SER A 87 6.77 3.21 5.69
N VAL A 88 7.35 3.81 4.64
CA VAL A 88 7.36 5.27 4.46
C VAL A 88 5.93 5.83 4.38
N LEU A 89 5.05 5.19 3.63
CA LEU A 89 3.65 5.62 3.52
C LEU A 89 2.91 5.56 4.85
N TYR A 90 3.06 4.49 5.62
CA TYR A 90 2.44 4.37 6.95
C TYR A 90 2.97 5.42 7.94
N VAL A 91 4.27 5.72 7.90
CA VAL A 91 4.86 6.81 8.71
C VAL A 91 4.30 8.17 8.30
N ILE A 92 4.16 8.43 6.99
CA ILE A 92 3.56 9.68 6.49
C ILE A 92 2.10 9.78 6.96
N PHE A 93 1.31 8.71 6.86
CA PHE A 93 -0.08 8.72 7.32
C PHE A 93 -0.18 8.96 8.82
N ALA A 94 0.68 8.32 9.62
CA ALA A 94 0.76 8.58 11.06
C ALA A 94 1.10 10.05 11.35
N ALA A 95 2.10 10.60 10.67
CA ALA A 95 2.52 12.00 10.84
C ALA A 95 1.42 12.99 10.45
N VAL A 96 0.70 12.73 9.34
CA VAL A 96 -0.43 13.56 8.89
C VAL A 96 -1.58 13.51 9.89
N LEU A 97 -1.91 12.33 10.44
CA LEU A 97 -2.92 12.19 11.47
C LEU A 97 -2.54 12.95 12.75
N ILE A 98 -1.32 12.75 13.25
CA ILE A 98 -0.80 13.45 14.44
C ILE A 98 -0.81 14.96 14.19
N GLY A 99 -0.27 15.41 13.06
CA GLY A 99 -0.23 16.82 12.66
C GLY A 99 -1.61 17.46 12.59
N SER A 100 -2.64 16.68 12.20
CA SER A 100 -4.03 17.18 12.16
C SER A 100 -4.61 17.57 13.52
N ASN A 101 -4.04 17.06 14.62
CA ASN A 101 -4.46 17.47 15.97
C ASN A 101 -4.04 18.92 16.30
N TYR A 102 -3.01 19.43 15.63
CA TYR A 102 -2.41 20.74 15.88
C TYR A 102 -2.83 21.77 14.82
N VAL A 103 -3.37 21.33 13.68
CA VAL A 103 -3.74 22.21 12.56
C VAL A 103 -5.26 22.35 12.46
N GLY A 104 -5.78 23.49 12.95
CA GLY A 104 -7.19 23.84 12.89
C GLY A 104 -8.01 23.30 14.08
N SER A 105 -9.35 23.48 13.99
CA SER A 105 -10.29 23.15 15.07
C SER A 105 -10.71 21.68 15.10
N LYS A 106 -10.49 20.92 14.01
CA LYS A 106 -10.96 19.54 13.85
C LYS A 106 -9.83 18.63 13.39
N THR A 107 -9.77 17.41 13.95
CA THR A 107 -8.82 16.39 13.51
C THR A 107 -9.16 15.93 12.08
N LEU A 108 -8.20 15.29 11.37
CA LEU A 108 -8.44 14.77 10.02
C LEU A 108 -9.59 13.76 10.00
N LEU A 109 -9.62 12.84 10.97
CA LEU A 109 -10.69 11.84 11.09
C LEU A 109 -12.06 12.51 11.33
N GLU A 110 -12.12 13.54 12.16
CA GLU A 110 -13.33 14.32 12.39
C GLU A 110 -13.80 15.03 11.11
N ARG A 111 -12.87 15.57 10.31
CA ARG A 111 -13.23 16.20 9.02
C ARG A 111 -13.80 15.20 8.01
N MET A 112 -13.31 13.96 8.03
CA MET A 112 -13.76 12.90 7.12
C MET A 112 -15.10 12.29 7.55
N MET A 113 -15.28 12.03 8.85
CA MET A 113 -16.40 11.23 9.37
C MET A 113 -17.35 12.02 10.30
N GLY A 114 -17.05 13.26 10.62
CA GLY A 114 -17.82 14.05 11.58
C GLY A 114 -19.22 14.44 11.13
N LYS A 115 -19.57 14.25 9.84
CA LYS A 115 -20.94 14.41 9.36
C LYS A 115 -21.83 13.23 9.77
N GLU A 116 -21.27 12.03 9.80
CA GLU A 116 -21.96 10.78 10.10
C GLU A 116 -21.91 10.45 11.61
N LEU A 117 -20.83 10.85 12.28
CA LEU A 117 -20.56 10.53 13.66
C LEU A 117 -20.39 11.80 14.50
N GLN A 118 -21.36 12.08 15.38
CA GLN A 118 -21.29 13.21 16.30
C GLN A 118 -20.65 12.77 17.61
N LEU A 119 -19.34 12.87 17.71
CA LEU A 119 -18.55 12.47 18.87
C LEU A 119 -17.92 13.71 19.54
N PRO A 120 -17.64 13.67 20.84
CA PRO A 120 -16.91 14.72 21.54
C PRO A 120 -15.46 14.80 21.00
N ARG A 121 -14.87 15.99 21.05
CA ARG A 121 -13.53 16.25 20.54
C ARG A 121 -12.47 15.32 21.15
N SER A 122 -12.59 15.02 22.44
CA SER A 122 -11.68 14.10 23.13
C SER A 122 -11.64 12.73 22.49
N THR A 123 -12.80 12.20 22.09
CA THR A 123 -12.89 10.90 21.39
C THR A 123 -12.23 10.95 20.00
N TRP A 124 -12.39 12.06 19.26
CA TRP A 124 -11.71 12.25 17.97
C TRP A 124 -10.18 12.31 18.11
N VAL A 125 -9.70 13.00 19.14
CA VAL A 125 -8.25 13.06 19.43
C VAL A 125 -7.71 11.68 19.81
N ASN A 126 -8.40 10.96 20.69
CA ASN A 126 -8.00 9.61 21.09
C ASN A 126 -8.00 8.64 19.89
N LEU A 127 -9.02 8.72 19.05
CA LEU A 127 -9.10 7.91 17.83
C LEU A 127 -7.96 8.23 16.87
N THR A 128 -7.61 9.50 16.73
CA THR A 128 -6.48 9.93 15.88
C THR A 128 -5.16 9.37 16.42
N TRP A 129 -4.91 9.41 17.72
CA TRP A 129 -3.72 8.81 18.34
C TRP A 129 -3.70 7.29 18.18
N PHE A 130 -4.84 6.63 18.38
CA PHE A 130 -4.97 5.18 18.20
C PHE A 130 -4.61 4.75 16.78
N TRP A 131 -5.16 5.39 15.75
CA TRP A 131 -4.84 5.09 14.35
C TRP A 131 -3.39 5.42 14.00
N SER A 132 -2.87 6.54 14.51
CA SER A 132 -1.47 6.93 14.29
C SER A 132 -0.52 5.89 14.87
N LEU A 133 -0.77 5.42 16.09
CA LEU A 133 0.01 4.36 16.72
C LEU A 133 -0.09 3.05 15.93
N GLY A 134 -1.29 2.69 15.47
CA GLY A 134 -1.50 1.52 14.61
C GLY A 134 -0.67 1.58 13.33
N PHE A 135 -0.64 2.72 12.65
CA PHE A 135 0.18 2.90 11.45
C PHE A 135 1.68 2.82 11.74
N VAL A 136 2.15 3.39 12.86
CA VAL A 136 3.55 3.24 13.27
C VAL A 136 3.90 1.77 13.54
N ILE A 137 3.04 1.03 14.22
CA ILE A 137 3.24 -0.40 14.47
C ILE A 137 3.35 -1.17 13.16
N ILE A 138 2.43 -0.94 12.21
CA ILE A 138 2.46 -1.59 10.89
C ILE A 138 3.76 -1.23 10.16
N ALA A 139 4.19 0.04 10.19
CA ALA A 139 5.43 0.49 9.57
C ALA A 139 6.66 -0.21 10.16
N VAL A 140 6.73 -0.36 11.49
CA VAL A 140 7.84 -1.02 12.18
C VAL A 140 7.88 -2.52 11.84
N ILE A 141 6.73 -3.20 11.88
CA ILE A 141 6.66 -4.62 11.51
C ILE A 141 7.06 -4.81 10.04
N ASN A 142 6.56 -3.96 9.13
CA ASN A 142 6.98 -4.02 7.73
C ASN A 142 8.48 -3.79 7.57
N ALA A 143 9.05 -2.81 8.28
CA ALA A 143 10.50 -2.55 8.26
C ALA A 143 11.32 -3.75 8.74
N PHE A 144 10.83 -4.51 9.72
CA PHE A 144 11.47 -5.76 10.15
C PHE A 144 11.52 -6.79 9.02
N PHE A 145 10.40 -7.05 8.34
CA PHE A 145 10.36 -7.96 7.19
C PHE A 145 11.24 -7.48 6.03
N VAL A 146 11.22 -6.18 5.75
CA VAL A 146 12.07 -5.56 4.71
C VAL A 146 13.55 -5.76 5.01
N ASN A 147 13.98 -5.47 6.25
CA ASN A 147 15.38 -5.66 6.64
C ASN A 147 15.80 -7.12 6.53
N THR A 148 14.96 -8.07 6.96
CA THR A 148 15.23 -9.50 6.87
C THR A 148 15.38 -9.92 5.41
N ALA A 149 14.45 -9.54 4.54
CA ALA A 149 14.48 -9.88 3.12
C ALA A 149 15.70 -9.28 2.41
N LEU A 150 15.99 -7.99 2.63
CA LEU A 150 17.15 -7.33 2.02
C LEU A 150 18.49 -7.88 2.54
N SER A 151 18.59 -8.21 3.82
CA SER A 151 19.80 -8.80 4.39
C SER A 151 20.07 -10.17 3.78
N ALA A 152 19.06 -11.04 3.66
CA ALA A 152 19.19 -12.34 3.04
C ALA A 152 19.56 -12.22 1.54
N ARG A 153 18.93 -11.27 0.83
CA ARG A 153 19.25 -10.97 -0.56
C ARG A 153 20.69 -10.50 -0.74
N ILE A 154 21.17 -9.58 0.10
CA ILE A 154 22.55 -9.07 0.06
C ILE A 154 23.55 -10.21 0.36
N GLN A 155 23.27 -11.09 1.31
CA GLN A 155 24.12 -12.24 1.61
C GLN A 155 24.23 -13.18 0.40
N PHE A 156 23.13 -13.45 -0.30
CA PHE A 156 23.13 -14.26 -1.51
C PHE A 156 23.95 -13.60 -2.63
N LEU A 157 23.73 -12.31 -2.90
CA LEU A 157 24.45 -11.58 -3.96
C LEU A 157 25.95 -11.44 -3.67
N ASN A 158 26.34 -11.24 -2.41
CA ASN A 158 27.75 -11.11 -1.99
C ASN A 158 28.46 -12.45 -1.90
N GLY A 159 27.75 -13.58 -1.96
CA GLY A 159 28.33 -14.91 -1.90
C GLY A 159 29.16 -15.32 -3.14
N GLY A 160 29.32 -14.43 -4.13
CA GLY A 160 30.19 -14.62 -5.28
C GLY A 160 29.48 -15.10 -6.56
N ALA A 161 28.16 -15.15 -6.55
CA ALA A 161 27.39 -15.34 -7.78
C ALA A 161 27.44 -14.03 -8.58
N MET A 162 27.91 -14.07 -9.83
CA MET A 162 27.81 -12.95 -10.80
C MET A 162 26.36 -12.83 -11.27
N ILE A 163 25.47 -12.43 -10.37
CA ILE A 163 24.01 -12.32 -10.60
C ILE A 163 23.63 -10.84 -10.57
N ASP A 164 22.74 -10.44 -11.47
CA ASP A 164 22.19 -9.08 -11.47
C ASP A 164 21.54 -8.78 -10.10
N PRO A 165 21.94 -7.69 -9.40
CA PRO A 165 21.32 -7.29 -8.14
C PRO A 165 19.80 -7.08 -8.23
N LYS A 166 19.27 -6.87 -9.44
CA LYS A 166 17.84 -6.66 -9.70
C LYS A 166 17.09 -7.95 -10.07
N ILE A 167 17.73 -9.11 -9.92
CA ILE A 167 17.10 -10.39 -10.25
C ILE A 167 15.79 -10.60 -9.50
N ASP A 168 14.82 -11.20 -10.19
CA ASP A 168 13.60 -11.73 -9.58
C ASP A 168 13.90 -13.05 -8.86
N LEU A 169 14.11 -12.98 -7.56
CA LEU A 169 14.37 -14.18 -6.76
C LEU A 169 13.17 -15.13 -6.73
N LYS A 170 11.95 -14.67 -6.88
CA LYS A 170 10.76 -15.52 -6.83
C LYS A 170 10.76 -16.60 -7.91
N ASN A 171 11.22 -16.25 -9.11
CA ASN A 171 11.24 -17.16 -10.27
C ASN A 171 12.64 -17.70 -10.56
N PHE A 172 13.64 -17.39 -9.73
CA PHE A 172 15.00 -17.84 -9.91
C PHE A 172 15.15 -19.29 -9.45
N ASP A 173 15.80 -20.12 -10.28
CA ASP A 173 16.08 -21.50 -9.94
C ASP A 173 17.35 -21.61 -9.09
N CYS A 174 17.16 -21.75 -7.78
CA CYS A 174 18.25 -21.83 -6.80
C CYS A 174 19.13 -23.07 -6.97
N THR A 175 18.66 -24.12 -7.65
CA THR A 175 19.46 -25.36 -7.86
C THR A 175 20.61 -25.15 -8.86
N GLN A 176 20.54 -24.08 -9.66
CA GLN A 176 21.57 -23.75 -10.66
C GLN A 176 22.74 -22.93 -10.09
N THR A 177 22.71 -22.62 -8.79
CA THR A 177 23.77 -21.84 -8.15
C THR A 177 24.48 -22.65 -7.07
N PRO A 178 25.80 -22.49 -6.90
CA PRO A 178 26.53 -23.11 -5.78
C PRO A 178 26.12 -22.58 -4.42
N LEU A 179 25.28 -21.52 -4.38
CA LEU A 179 24.79 -20.85 -3.18
C LEU A 179 23.31 -21.17 -2.92
N GLU A 180 22.87 -22.39 -3.21
CA GLU A 180 21.48 -22.83 -3.12
C GLU A 180 20.83 -22.44 -1.78
N ASN A 181 21.48 -22.72 -0.65
CA ASN A 181 20.94 -22.40 0.67
C ASN A 181 20.72 -20.89 0.90
N LEU A 182 21.62 -20.04 0.43
CA LEU A 182 21.49 -18.59 0.54
C LEU A 182 20.40 -18.07 -0.40
N CYS A 183 20.30 -18.64 -1.59
CA CYS A 183 19.23 -18.35 -2.53
C CYS A 183 17.87 -18.69 -1.96
N LEU A 184 17.67 -19.89 -1.43
CA LEU A 184 16.42 -20.32 -0.80
C LEU A 184 16.06 -19.47 0.42
N SER A 185 17.05 -19.08 1.23
CA SER A 185 16.85 -18.17 2.36
C SER A 185 16.38 -16.78 1.89
N ALA A 186 16.95 -16.26 0.82
CA ALA A 186 16.53 -14.98 0.24
C ALA A 186 15.12 -15.06 -0.32
N GLN A 187 14.79 -16.13 -1.08
CA GLN A 187 13.44 -16.36 -1.59
C GLN A 187 12.41 -16.43 -0.46
N SER A 188 12.63 -17.27 0.55
CA SER A 188 11.69 -17.43 1.67
C SER A 188 11.49 -16.13 2.46
N SER A 189 12.53 -15.31 2.61
CA SER A 189 12.44 -14.02 3.30
C SER A 189 11.65 -12.98 2.49
N GLU A 190 11.83 -12.95 1.16
CA GLU A 190 11.02 -12.10 0.28
C GLU A 190 9.56 -12.56 0.25
N GLU A 191 9.31 -13.85 0.23
CA GLU A 191 7.96 -14.43 0.29
C GLU A 191 7.26 -14.10 1.61
N ALA A 192 7.96 -14.18 2.73
CA ALA A 192 7.47 -13.78 4.05
C ALA A 192 7.08 -12.29 4.07
N TRP A 193 7.89 -11.41 3.47
CA TRP A 193 7.54 -10.00 3.31
C TRP A 193 6.30 -9.80 2.43
N VAL A 194 6.17 -10.50 1.30
CA VAL A 194 5.00 -10.43 0.41
C VAL A 194 3.75 -10.86 1.16
N ASN A 195 3.81 -11.97 1.88
CA ASN A 195 2.71 -12.49 2.70
C ASN A 195 2.31 -11.51 3.80
N PHE A 196 3.27 -10.91 4.48
CA PHE A 196 2.98 -9.85 5.46
C PHE A 196 2.32 -8.64 4.79
N LYS A 197 2.82 -8.19 3.64
CA LYS A 197 2.24 -7.06 2.89
C LYS A 197 0.79 -7.31 2.49
N LEU A 198 0.45 -8.53 2.04
CA LEU A 198 -0.89 -8.85 1.54
C LEU A 198 -1.86 -9.17 2.68
N PHE A 199 -1.46 -10.04 3.60
CA PHE A 199 -2.34 -10.57 4.63
C PHE A 199 -2.11 -9.91 6.00
N GLY A 200 -0.87 -9.63 6.36
CA GLY A 200 -0.52 -9.06 7.64
C GLY A 200 -1.03 -7.63 7.78
N THR A 201 -0.78 -6.77 6.79
CA THR A 201 -1.25 -5.37 6.84
C THR A 201 -2.78 -5.29 6.80
N LEU A 202 -3.44 -6.14 5.99
CA LEU A 202 -4.90 -6.20 5.93
C LEU A 202 -5.48 -6.70 7.26
N GLY A 203 -4.91 -7.77 7.83
CA GLY A 203 -5.33 -8.30 9.13
C GLY A 203 -5.18 -7.29 10.26
N LEU A 204 -4.02 -6.62 10.35
CA LEU A 204 -3.79 -5.57 11.34
C LEU A 204 -4.75 -4.38 11.17
N THR A 205 -5.02 -3.98 9.93
CA THR A 205 -5.98 -2.90 9.65
C THR A 205 -7.40 -3.31 10.07
N LEU A 206 -7.83 -4.56 9.82
CA LEU A 206 -9.10 -5.07 10.28
C LEU A 206 -9.20 -5.07 11.80
N VAL A 207 -8.13 -5.45 12.51
CA VAL A 207 -8.07 -5.38 13.98
C VAL A 207 -8.24 -3.93 14.45
N LEU A 208 -7.57 -2.95 13.82
CA LEU A 208 -7.75 -1.53 14.15
C LEU A 208 -9.20 -1.08 13.93
N ILE A 209 -9.84 -1.51 12.85
CA ILE A 209 -11.26 -1.20 12.56
C ILE A 209 -12.17 -1.79 13.65
N VAL A 210 -11.99 -3.07 13.99
CA VAL A 210 -12.80 -3.75 15.01
C VAL A 210 -12.66 -3.04 16.37
N ILE A 211 -11.43 -2.71 16.79
CA ILE A 211 -11.22 -1.97 18.05
C ILE A 211 -11.88 -0.59 17.97
N THR A 212 -11.78 0.10 16.83
CA THR A 212 -12.46 1.38 16.63
C THR A 212 -13.97 1.26 16.82
N VAL A 213 -14.60 0.26 16.19
CA VAL A 213 -16.04 0.02 16.35
C VAL A 213 -16.41 -0.26 17.82
N LEU A 214 -15.60 -1.05 18.53
CA LEU A 214 -15.81 -1.33 19.95
C LEU A 214 -15.66 -0.08 20.83
N MET A 215 -14.68 0.77 20.55
CA MET A 215 -14.51 2.06 21.23
C MET A 215 -15.71 2.97 21.01
N LEU A 216 -16.21 3.07 19.79
CA LEU A 216 -17.34 3.91 19.42
C LEU A 216 -18.67 3.37 19.97
N SER A 217 -18.86 2.06 20.02
CA SER A 217 -20.10 1.44 20.53
C SER A 217 -20.36 1.76 22.00
N LYS A 218 -19.32 1.95 22.81
CA LYS A 218 -19.45 2.39 24.20
C LYS A 218 -20.05 3.80 24.30
N HIS A 219 -19.57 4.73 23.48
CA HIS A 219 -20.06 6.12 23.48
C HIS A 219 -21.49 6.26 22.96
N ILE A 220 -21.92 5.41 22.03
CA ILE A 220 -23.29 5.40 21.51
C ILE A 220 -24.26 4.88 22.57
N LYS A 221 -23.87 3.87 23.35
CA LYS A 221 -24.71 3.33 24.45
C LYS A 221 -24.86 4.31 25.62
N GLU A 222 -23.80 5.03 26.01
CA GLU A 222 -23.87 6.06 27.05
C GLU A 222 -24.86 7.17 26.68
N LYS A 223 -24.86 7.62 25.42
CA LYS A 223 -25.77 8.66 24.94
C LYS A 223 -27.24 8.22 24.90
N GLN A 224 -27.53 6.92 24.75
CA GLN A 224 -28.88 6.36 24.78
C GLN A 224 -29.38 6.12 26.21
N ALA A 225 -28.49 6.00 27.17
CA ALA A 225 -28.86 5.83 28.59
C ALA A 225 -29.19 7.17 29.28
N ASP A 226 -28.71 8.30 28.72
CA ASP A 226 -28.95 9.66 29.26
C ASP A 226 -30.17 10.36 28.62
N THR A 227 -30.91 9.70 27.73
CA THR A 227 -32.16 10.18 27.12
C THR A 227 -33.34 9.35 27.55
#